data_da70cedafaa9bb45203dbe2d43ac1dc7
#
_entry.id   da70cedafaa9bb45203dbe2d43ac1dc7
#
_cell.length_a   1.000
_cell.length_b   1.000
_cell.length_c   1.000
_cell.angle_alpha   90.00
_cell.angle_beta   90.00
_cell.angle_gamma   90.00
#
_symmetry.space_group_name_H-M   'P 1'
#
loop_
_entity.id
_entity.type
_entity.pdbx_description
1 polymer ?
#
loop_
_entity_poly.entity_id
_entity_poly.type
_entity_poly.pdbx_seq_one_letter_code
_entity_poly.pdbx_strand_id
1 'polypeptide(L)'
;MTHSFNRLTTFAALDIGSSKVCCVIAKISRDGRINIAGYGYNASKGIKNGIITDIGQATLSVCNAVETAEQMANERISKIIVNVSGDKIRSSVKDATITLNKNRPINESDINKVIEKGINKINVEGCELIHCLPTNYRLNFGEEIKDPRNIFGENLSVDIMLGLVPDMIYRNLATVIENAHLEIVGKAFSAYASGLACLVDDEKEIGATVVDIGGGMTSIASFRDGFPVYFSSIPVGGNLSLIHISEPTRR
;
A
#
# COMPACT_ATOMS: atom_id res chain seq x y z
N MET A 1 20.36 -12.87 -25.17
CA MET A 1 20.72 -13.74 -24.02
C MET A 1 19.45 -13.99 -23.23
N THR A 2 18.89 -15.17 -23.39
CA THR A 2 17.66 -15.60 -22.70
C THR A 2 18.00 -15.88 -21.25
N HIS A 3 17.66 -14.97 -20.34
CA HIS A 3 17.70 -15.27 -18.92
C HIS A 3 16.66 -16.34 -18.62
N SER A 4 17.12 -17.51 -18.29
CA SER A 4 16.36 -18.64 -17.80
C SER A 4 15.71 -18.26 -16.47
N PHE A 5 14.44 -17.84 -16.52
CA PHE A 5 13.58 -17.77 -15.34
C PHE A 5 13.23 -19.19 -14.90
N ASN A 6 14.11 -19.82 -14.15
CA ASN A 6 13.96 -21.23 -13.74
C ASN A 6 13.47 -21.40 -12.32
N ARG A 7 12.92 -20.33 -11.65
CA ARG A 7 12.31 -20.42 -10.32
C ARG A 7 10.94 -19.74 -10.34
N LEU A 8 9.94 -20.42 -9.81
CA LEU A 8 8.70 -19.81 -9.35
C LEU A 8 9.09 -18.70 -8.35
N THR A 9 8.62 -17.49 -8.56
CA THR A 9 8.90 -16.40 -7.63
C THR A 9 7.89 -16.45 -6.49
N THR A 10 8.39 -16.66 -5.27
CA THR A 10 7.56 -16.68 -4.06
C THR A 10 7.42 -15.27 -3.51
N PHE A 11 6.19 -14.89 -3.18
CA PHE A 11 5.85 -13.65 -2.50
C PHE A 11 5.12 -13.96 -1.20
N ALA A 12 5.36 -13.16 -0.19
CA ALA A 12 4.61 -13.23 1.06
C ALA A 12 4.03 -11.87 1.38
N ALA A 13 2.77 -11.86 1.81
CA ALA A 13 2.06 -10.68 2.27
C ALA A 13 1.57 -10.89 3.70
N LEU A 14 1.68 -9.86 4.53
CA LEU A 14 1.24 -9.86 5.91
C LEU A 14 0.24 -8.74 6.11
N ASP A 15 -0.98 -9.10 6.48
CA ASP A 15 -2.03 -8.18 6.90
C ASP A 15 -2.10 -8.14 8.42
N ILE A 16 -1.68 -7.01 9.00
CA ILE A 16 -1.65 -6.77 10.44
C ILE A 16 -2.84 -5.88 10.80
N GLY A 17 -3.90 -6.50 11.28
CA GLY A 17 -5.13 -5.83 11.69
C GLY A 17 -5.36 -5.83 13.20
N SER A 18 -6.35 -5.04 13.67
CA SER A 18 -6.72 -4.98 15.09
C SER A 18 -7.44 -6.23 15.60
N SER A 19 -8.03 -7.03 14.72
CA SER A 19 -8.75 -8.27 15.07
C SER A 19 -7.95 -9.52 14.80
N LYS A 20 -7.20 -9.54 13.70
CA LYS A 20 -6.40 -10.69 13.25
C LYS A 20 -5.13 -10.22 12.55
N VAL A 21 -4.11 -11.07 12.59
CA VAL A 21 -2.94 -11.02 11.73
C VAL A 21 -3.07 -12.17 10.73
N CYS A 22 -2.87 -11.90 9.45
CA CYS A 22 -2.94 -12.90 8.39
C CYS A 22 -1.68 -12.85 7.53
N CYS A 23 -1.05 -14.00 7.30
CA CYS A 23 0.05 -14.18 6.37
C CYS A 23 -0.41 -15.01 5.19
N VAL A 24 -0.09 -14.57 3.97
CA VAL A 24 -0.37 -15.29 2.73
C VAL A 24 0.95 -15.46 1.96
N ILE A 25 1.25 -16.69 1.58
CA ILE A 25 2.38 -17.03 0.72
C ILE A 25 1.85 -17.43 -0.65
N ALA A 26 2.29 -16.72 -1.67
CA ALA A 26 1.86 -16.93 -3.05
C ALA A 26 3.05 -17.22 -3.96
N LYS A 27 2.82 -18.03 -4.99
CA LYS A 27 3.79 -18.34 -6.05
C LYS A 27 3.27 -17.84 -7.38
N ILE A 28 4.10 -17.11 -8.11
CA ILE A 28 3.81 -16.71 -9.48
C ILE A 28 4.35 -17.76 -10.43
N SER A 29 3.46 -18.37 -11.21
CA SER A 29 3.80 -19.29 -12.27
C SER A 29 4.34 -18.54 -13.50
N ARG A 30 4.97 -19.29 -14.45
CA ARG A 30 5.59 -18.70 -15.64
C ARG A 30 4.62 -17.97 -16.56
N ASP A 31 3.35 -18.32 -16.52
CA ASP A 31 2.24 -17.69 -17.25
C ASP A 31 1.63 -16.49 -16.51
N GLY A 32 2.26 -16.04 -15.43
CA GLY A 32 1.83 -14.89 -14.64
C GLY A 32 0.69 -15.18 -13.65
N ARG A 33 0.23 -16.43 -13.53
CA ARG A 33 -0.83 -16.77 -12.58
C ARG A 33 -0.29 -16.81 -11.15
N ILE A 34 -1.07 -16.23 -10.25
CA ILE A 34 -0.78 -16.23 -8.81
C ILE A 34 -1.50 -17.42 -8.17
N ASN A 35 -0.74 -18.29 -7.51
CA ASN A 35 -1.27 -19.43 -6.79
C ASN A 35 -0.95 -19.28 -5.31
N ILE A 36 -1.96 -19.39 -4.44
CA ILE A 36 -1.77 -19.40 -2.99
C ILE A 36 -1.13 -20.72 -2.60
N ALA A 37 0.09 -20.66 -2.07
CA ALA A 37 0.85 -21.83 -1.60
C ALA A 37 0.56 -22.14 -0.12
N GLY A 38 0.32 -21.11 0.68
CA GLY A 38 -0.02 -21.25 2.09
C GLY A 38 -0.61 -19.98 2.65
N TYR A 39 -1.39 -20.14 3.70
CA TYR A 39 -1.91 -19.02 4.49
C TYR A 39 -1.96 -19.40 5.97
N GLY A 40 -1.82 -18.40 6.82
CA GLY A 40 -1.95 -18.55 8.26
C GLY A 40 -2.58 -17.31 8.85
N TYR A 41 -3.34 -17.48 9.90
CA TYR A 41 -3.91 -16.36 10.65
C TYR A 41 -3.87 -16.61 12.14
N ASN A 42 -3.80 -15.52 12.91
CA ASN A 42 -3.84 -15.55 14.37
C ASN A 42 -4.69 -14.40 14.87
N ALA A 43 -5.37 -14.59 16.01
CA ALA A 43 -6.04 -13.49 16.70
C ALA A 43 -4.99 -12.41 17.06
N SER A 44 -5.31 -11.17 16.79
CA SER A 44 -4.39 -10.07 17.04
C SER A 44 -4.29 -9.77 18.54
N LYS A 45 -3.06 -9.69 19.05
CA LYS A 45 -2.76 -9.24 20.41
C LYS A 45 -1.71 -8.13 20.33
N GLY A 46 -1.78 -7.15 21.24
CA GLY A 46 -0.86 -6.02 21.23
C GLY A 46 -1.10 -5.01 20.11
N ILE A 47 -2.26 -5.07 19.43
CA ILE A 47 -2.63 -4.15 18.35
C ILE A 47 -4.05 -3.61 18.65
N LYS A 48 -4.18 -2.30 18.70
CA LYS A 48 -5.46 -1.64 18.94
C LYS A 48 -5.62 -0.46 17.97
N ASN A 49 -6.77 -0.36 17.33
CA ASN A 49 -7.05 0.71 16.37
C ASN A 49 -5.93 0.90 15.33
N GLY A 50 -5.44 -0.21 14.74
CA GLY A 50 -4.38 -0.20 13.74
C GLY A 50 -2.99 0.20 14.28
N ILE A 51 -2.82 0.39 15.58
CA ILE A 51 -1.57 0.84 16.21
C ILE A 51 -1.02 -0.28 17.09
N ILE A 52 0.29 -0.51 17.03
CA ILE A 52 1.00 -1.44 17.92
C ILE A 52 1.04 -0.83 19.32
N THR A 53 0.44 -1.50 20.29
CA THR A 53 0.39 -1.10 21.71
C THR A 53 1.28 -1.96 22.58
N ASP A 54 1.62 -3.16 22.13
CA ASP A 54 2.55 -4.09 22.76
C ASP A 54 3.34 -4.84 21.70
N ILE A 55 4.62 -4.50 21.57
CA ILE A 55 5.51 -5.07 20.55
C ILE A 55 5.68 -6.58 20.72
N GLY A 56 5.83 -7.06 21.95
CA GLY A 56 6.04 -8.49 22.23
C GLY A 56 4.83 -9.33 21.83
N GLN A 57 3.63 -8.92 22.24
CA GLN A 57 2.39 -9.61 21.87
C GLN A 57 2.10 -9.54 20.36
N ALA A 58 2.37 -8.39 19.73
CA ALA A 58 2.21 -8.24 18.29
C ALA A 58 3.19 -9.14 17.52
N THR A 59 4.46 -9.20 17.95
CA THR A 59 5.46 -10.10 17.37
C THR A 59 5.03 -11.56 17.46
N LEU A 60 4.55 -12.02 18.61
CA LEU A 60 4.03 -13.38 18.75
C LEU A 60 2.85 -13.65 17.81
N SER A 61 1.94 -12.70 17.66
CA SER A 61 0.80 -12.86 16.73
C SER A 61 1.26 -12.98 15.28
N VAL A 62 2.28 -12.21 14.88
CA VAL A 62 2.91 -12.28 13.56
C VAL A 62 3.62 -13.62 13.35
N CYS A 63 4.48 -14.03 14.29
CA CYS A 63 5.22 -15.30 14.21
C CYS A 63 4.27 -16.48 14.02
N ASN A 64 3.19 -16.56 14.80
CA ASN A 64 2.22 -17.66 14.72
C ASN A 64 1.51 -17.69 13.35
N ALA A 65 1.13 -16.52 12.80
CA ALA A 65 0.51 -16.46 11.48
C ALA A 65 1.49 -16.86 10.37
N VAL A 66 2.73 -16.40 10.45
CA VAL A 66 3.80 -16.74 9.50
C VAL A 66 4.14 -18.22 9.56
N GLU A 67 4.36 -18.78 10.74
CA GLU A 67 4.68 -20.19 10.91
C GLU A 67 3.60 -21.11 10.31
N THR A 68 2.32 -20.78 10.56
CA THR A 68 1.20 -21.53 9.97
C THR A 68 1.22 -21.47 8.44
N ALA A 69 1.48 -20.28 7.87
CA ALA A 69 1.56 -20.11 6.42
C ALA A 69 2.75 -20.88 5.81
N GLU A 70 3.91 -20.83 6.46
CA GLU A 70 5.12 -21.54 6.05
C GLU A 70 4.95 -23.07 6.09
N GLN A 71 4.33 -23.59 7.15
CA GLN A 71 4.01 -25.01 7.26
C GLN A 71 3.10 -25.48 6.13
N MET A 72 2.06 -24.70 5.80
CA MET A 72 1.14 -25.02 4.70
C MET A 72 1.83 -24.92 3.34
N ALA A 73 2.66 -23.91 3.13
CA ALA A 73 3.41 -23.71 1.89
C ALA A 73 4.59 -24.69 1.72
N ASN A 74 5.01 -25.35 2.80
CA ASN A 74 6.25 -26.11 2.91
C ASN A 74 7.47 -25.29 2.46
N GLU A 75 7.54 -24.03 2.88
CA GLU A 75 8.58 -23.08 2.46
C GLU A 75 8.77 -22.00 3.55
N ARG A 76 10.03 -21.59 3.78
CA ARG A 76 10.38 -20.51 4.69
C ARG A 76 10.43 -19.19 3.93
N ILE A 77 9.97 -18.11 4.57
CA ILE A 77 10.00 -16.75 4.04
C ILE A 77 10.94 -15.89 4.88
N SER A 78 11.60 -14.94 4.23
CA SER A 78 12.42 -13.92 4.89
C SER A 78 12.04 -12.50 4.46
N LYS A 79 11.26 -12.37 3.38
CA LYS A 79 10.84 -11.10 2.78
C LYS A 79 9.34 -11.02 2.72
N ILE A 80 8.80 -9.84 3.04
CA ILE A 80 7.37 -9.66 3.16
C ILE A 80 6.90 -8.30 2.67
N ILE A 81 5.73 -8.28 2.04
CA ILE A 81 4.96 -7.07 1.79
C ILE A 81 3.98 -6.93 2.95
N VAL A 82 3.93 -5.76 3.58
CA VAL A 82 3.09 -5.53 4.75
C VAL A 82 2.07 -4.42 4.50
N ASN A 83 0.86 -4.61 5.02
CA ASN A 83 -0.10 -3.53 5.07
C ASN A 83 0.31 -2.50 6.14
N VAL A 84 0.00 -1.26 5.87
CA VAL A 84 0.12 -0.17 6.84
C VAL A 84 -1.28 0.36 7.11
N SER A 85 -1.67 0.30 8.36
CA SER A 85 -2.88 0.95 8.88
C SER A 85 -2.52 1.75 10.12
N GLY A 86 -3.39 2.65 10.51
CA GLY A 86 -3.16 3.47 11.69
C GLY A 86 -3.92 4.78 11.62
N ASP A 87 -3.95 5.48 12.75
CA ASP A 87 -4.52 6.81 12.86
C ASP A 87 -3.66 7.83 12.08
N LYS A 88 -4.31 8.87 11.56
CA LYS A 88 -3.65 10.01 10.90
C LYS A 88 -2.89 9.67 9.60
N ILE A 89 -3.31 8.64 8.87
CA ILE A 89 -2.90 8.49 7.48
C ILE A 89 -3.30 9.76 6.72
N ARG A 90 -2.37 10.30 5.93
CA ARG A 90 -2.57 11.51 5.14
C ARG A 90 -2.22 11.26 3.69
N SER A 91 -2.97 11.89 2.81
CA SER A 91 -2.60 12.02 1.41
C SER A 91 -2.24 13.48 1.08
N SER A 92 -1.29 13.65 0.19
CA SER A 92 -0.88 14.95 -0.34
C SER A 92 -0.48 14.78 -1.80
N VAL A 93 -0.78 15.77 -2.61
CA VAL A 93 -0.33 15.79 -4.00
C VAL A 93 0.78 16.83 -4.13
N LYS A 94 1.84 16.46 -4.81
CA LYS A 94 2.95 17.35 -5.20
C LYS A 94 3.09 17.33 -6.70
N ASP A 95 3.42 18.48 -7.25
CA ASP A 95 3.68 18.64 -8.67
C ASP A 95 5.17 18.86 -8.95
N ALA A 96 5.59 18.39 -10.09
CA ALA A 96 6.91 18.69 -10.65
C ALA A 96 6.81 18.92 -12.15
N THR A 97 7.66 19.80 -12.66
CA THR A 97 7.74 20.12 -14.09
C THR A 97 9.19 20.12 -14.53
N ILE A 98 9.47 19.53 -15.69
CA ILE A 98 10.76 19.63 -16.37
C ILE A 98 10.57 20.23 -17.76
N THR A 99 11.63 20.87 -18.28
CA THR A 99 11.71 21.27 -19.69
C THR A 99 12.26 20.09 -20.51
N LEU A 100 11.64 19.83 -21.64
CA LEU A 100 11.96 18.72 -22.53
C LEU A 100 12.87 19.16 -23.67
N ASN A 101 13.53 18.19 -24.30
CA ASN A 101 14.23 18.40 -25.55
C ASN A 101 13.21 18.35 -26.70
N LYS A 102 12.98 19.50 -27.34
CA LYS A 102 12.01 19.66 -28.45
C LYS A 102 12.33 18.82 -29.68
N ASN A 103 13.57 18.37 -29.84
CA ASN A 103 14.05 17.69 -31.06
C ASN A 103 13.84 16.17 -31.03
N ARG A 104 13.29 15.64 -29.95
CA ARG A 104 13.00 14.20 -29.82
C ARG A 104 11.73 13.97 -28.99
N PRO A 105 11.06 12.83 -29.20
CA PRO A 105 9.91 12.47 -28.35
C PRO A 105 10.34 12.18 -26.91
N ILE A 106 9.39 12.27 -25.99
CA ILE A 106 9.53 11.94 -24.58
C ILE A 106 9.85 10.44 -24.45
N ASN A 107 10.81 10.14 -23.62
CA ASN A 107 11.21 8.78 -23.31
C ASN A 107 11.16 8.51 -21.77
N GLU A 108 11.45 7.27 -21.39
CA GLU A 108 11.45 6.82 -19.99
C GLU A 108 12.39 7.66 -19.10
N SER A 109 13.54 8.11 -19.63
CA SER A 109 14.47 8.96 -18.88
C SER A 109 13.86 10.32 -18.50
N ASP A 110 13.00 10.89 -19.35
CA ASP A 110 12.34 12.17 -19.05
C ASP A 110 11.26 11.98 -17.99
N ILE A 111 10.52 10.86 -18.06
CA ILE A 111 9.53 10.49 -17.05
C ILE A 111 10.21 10.30 -15.69
N ASN A 112 11.29 9.53 -15.64
CA ASN A 112 12.04 9.32 -14.40
C ASN A 112 12.58 10.63 -13.82
N LYS A 113 13.09 11.55 -14.66
CA LYS A 113 13.58 12.87 -14.22
C LYS A 113 12.50 13.74 -13.61
N VAL A 114 11.29 13.78 -14.20
CA VAL A 114 10.21 14.59 -13.64
C VAL A 114 9.71 14.02 -12.31
N ILE A 115 9.66 12.70 -12.19
CA ILE A 115 9.30 12.00 -10.95
C ILE A 115 10.36 12.27 -9.88
N GLU A 116 11.65 12.07 -10.17
CA GLU A 116 12.75 12.35 -9.25
C GLU A 116 12.74 13.80 -8.77
N LYS A 117 12.51 14.76 -9.68
CA LYS A 117 12.38 16.17 -9.33
C LYS A 117 11.24 16.42 -8.36
N GLY A 118 10.13 15.71 -8.53
CA GLY A 118 8.99 15.76 -7.61
C GLY A 118 9.34 15.18 -6.25
N ILE A 119 9.93 14.00 -6.23
CA ILE A 119 10.35 13.30 -5.00
C ILE A 119 11.33 14.16 -4.19
N ASN A 120 12.31 14.78 -4.84
CA ASN A 120 13.31 15.64 -4.18
C ASN A 120 12.73 16.90 -3.51
N LYS A 121 11.50 17.29 -3.86
CA LYS A 121 10.77 18.40 -3.21
C LYS A 121 9.95 17.94 -2.00
N ILE A 122 9.89 16.63 -1.73
CA ILE A 122 9.07 16.10 -0.67
C ILE A 122 9.77 16.29 0.67
N ASN A 123 9.18 17.12 1.52
CA ASN A 123 9.50 17.15 2.95
C ASN A 123 8.44 16.36 3.71
N VAL A 124 8.84 15.25 4.31
CA VAL A 124 7.97 14.33 5.07
C VAL A 124 8.28 14.35 6.57
N GLU A 125 8.70 15.50 7.11
CA GLU A 125 9.04 15.62 8.53
C GLU A 125 8.04 14.91 9.46
N GLY A 126 8.54 14.00 10.30
CA GLY A 126 7.75 13.25 11.27
C GLY A 126 6.82 12.19 10.65
N CYS A 127 6.98 11.89 9.35
CA CYS A 127 6.17 10.91 8.65
C CYS A 127 7.02 9.98 7.79
N GLU A 128 6.60 8.73 7.69
CA GLU A 128 7.11 7.75 6.74
C GLU A 128 6.29 7.80 5.44
N LEU A 129 6.98 7.76 4.31
CA LEU A 129 6.38 7.68 2.98
C LEU A 129 6.03 6.23 2.65
N ILE A 130 4.75 5.95 2.55
CA ILE A 130 4.25 4.62 2.20
C ILE A 130 4.00 4.49 0.71
N HIS A 131 3.38 5.50 0.11
CA HIS A 131 3.11 5.55 -1.32
C HIS A 131 3.66 6.83 -1.95
N CYS A 132 4.27 6.67 -3.12
CA CYS A 132 4.72 7.74 -3.98
C CYS A 132 4.33 7.35 -5.41
N LEU A 133 3.16 7.80 -5.87
CA LEU A 133 2.52 7.32 -7.08
C LEU A 133 2.34 8.48 -8.07
N PRO A 134 2.97 8.44 -9.25
CA PRO A 134 2.65 9.37 -10.33
C PRO A 134 1.20 9.13 -10.76
N THR A 135 0.39 10.18 -10.80
CA THR A 135 -1.06 10.04 -11.05
C THR A 135 -1.55 10.79 -12.28
N ASN A 136 -0.98 11.90 -12.61
CA ASN A 136 -1.44 12.71 -13.74
C ASN A 136 -0.26 13.36 -14.43
N TYR A 137 -0.15 13.17 -15.74
CA TYR A 137 0.84 13.85 -16.56
C TYR A 137 0.18 14.97 -17.35
N ARG A 138 0.89 16.09 -17.49
CA ARG A 138 0.45 17.24 -18.32
C ARG A 138 1.59 17.68 -19.22
N LEU A 139 1.23 17.98 -20.49
CA LEU A 139 2.12 18.56 -21.46
C LEU A 139 1.82 20.07 -21.65
N ASN A 140 2.83 20.83 -21.96
CA ASN A 140 2.70 22.21 -22.47
C ASN A 140 1.74 23.09 -21.66
N PHE A 141 1.78 22.99 -20.31
CA PHE A 141 1.00 23.78 -19.36
C PHE A 141 -0.51 23.49 -19.27
N GLY A 142 -1.02 22.35 -19.74
CA GLY A 142 -2.41 22.04 -19.43
C GLY A 142 -3.04 20.84 -20.11
N GLU A 143 -2.40 20.24 -21.10
CA GLU A 143 -2.94 19.05 -21.75
C GLU A 143 -2.70 17.81 -20.87
N GLU A 144 -3.76 17.26 -20.28
CA GLU A 144 -3.70 16.02 -19.50
C GLU A 144 -3.46 14.83 -20.43
N ILE A 145 -2.54 13.95 -20.03
CA ILE A 145 -2.15 12.78 -20.80
C ILE A 145 -1.88 11.59 -19.87
N LYS A 146 -2.40 10.43 -20.24
CA LYS A 146 -2.19 9.19 -19.46
C LYS A 146 -0.76 8.66 -19.59
N ASP A 147 -0.24 8.64 -20.82
CA ASP A 147 1.11 8.18 -21.11
C ASP A 147 1.81 9.18 -22.03
N PRO A 148 2.81 9.91 -21.52
CA PRO A 148 3.53 10.92 -22.31
C PRO A 148 4.57 10.34 -23.26
N ARG A 149 4.85 9.03 -23.24
CA ARG A 149 5.87 8.40 -24.07
C ARG A 149 5.60 8.54 -25.56
N ASN A 150 6.66 8.75 -26.32
CA ASN A 150 6.63 8.91 -27.78
C ASN A 150 5.87 10.14 -28.30
N ILE A 151 5.54 11.10 -27.45
CA ILE A 151 4.91 12.37 -27.79
C ILE A 151 5.96 13.48 -27.70
N PHE A 152 5.85 14.50 -28.56
CA PHE A 152 6.70 15.68 -28.51
C PHE A 152 6.07 16.72 -27.59
N GLY A 153 6.90 17.45 -26.82
CA GLY A 153 6.45 18.50 -25.93
C GLY A 153 7.59 19.45 -25.55
N GLU A 154 7.23 20.58 -24.96
CA GLU A 154 8.19 21.54 -24.42
C GLU A 154 8.40 21.37 -22.92
N ASN A 155 7.33 21.04 -22.21
CA ASN A 155 7.33 20.83 -20.77
C ASN A 155 6.52 19.59 -20.43
N LEU A 156 7.03 18.81 -19.49
CA LEU A 156 6.34 17.67 -18.89
C LEU A 156 6.15 17.95 -17.40
N SER A 157 4.90 17.94 -16.96
CA SER A 157 4.53 18.01 -15.56
C SER A 157 3.95 16.68 -15.10
N VAL A 158 4.13 16.35 -13.83
CA VAL A 158 3.53 15.18 -13.18
C VAL A 158 2.97 15.57 -11.82
N ASP A 159 1.77 15.10 -11.51
CA ASP A 159 1.26 15.09 -10.15
C ASP A 159 1.67 13.78 -9.47
N ILE A 160 2.17 13.89 -8.25
CA ILE A 160 2.62 12.74 -7.47
C ILE A 160 1.76 12.67 -6.22
N MET A 161 0.98 11.59 -6.12
CA MET A 161 0.20 11.26 -4.93
C MET A 161 1.14 10.67 -3.87
N LEU A 162 1.16 11.28 -2.71
CA LEU A 162 1.90 10.83 -1.54
C LEU A 162 0.95 10.25 -0.53
N GLY A 163 1.26 9.06 -0.04
CA GLY A 163 0.60 8.45 1.12
C GLY A 163 1.57 8.43 2.30
N LEU A 164 1.20 9.10 3.38
CA LEU A 164 2.04 9.34 4.55
C LEU A 164 1.42 8.77 5.82
N VAL A 165 2.25 8.21 6.69
CA VAL A 165 1.87 7.77 8.04
C VAL A 165 2.85 8.37 9.06
N PRO A 166 2.42 8.72 10.29
CA PRO A 166 3.36 9.16 11.32
C PRO A 166 4.48 8.14 11.55
N ASP A 167 5.75 8.63 11.64
CA ASP A 167 6.95 7.80 11.84
C ASP A 167 6.82 6.77 12.94
N MET A 168 6.24 7.17 14.08
CA MET A 168 6.12 6.28 15.24
C MET A 168 5.25 5.06 14.95
N ILE A 169 4.19 5.21 14.13
CA ILE A 169 3.32 4.10 13.74
C ILE A 169 4.11 3.11 12.89
N TYR A 170 4.84 3.62 11.89
CA TYR A 170 5.64 2.77 11.01
C TYR A 170 6.82 2.10 11.74
N ARG A 171 7.53 2.83 12.60
CA ARG A 171 8.68 2.28 13.35
C ARG A 171 8.27 1.14 14.27
N ASN A 172 7.13 1.27 14.98
CA ASN A 172 6.62 0.18 15.81
C ASN A 172 6.25 -1.06 14.96
N LEU A 173 5.63 -0.84 13.79
CA LEU A 173 5.33 -1.91 12.84
C LEU A 173 6.62 -2.59 12.34
N ALA A 174 7.60 -1.81 11.91
CA ALA A 174 8.88 -2.32 11.44
C ALA A 174 9.60 -3.14 12.53
N THR A 175 9.62 -2.65 13.78
CA THR A 175 10.20 -3.38 14.91
C THR A 175 9.53 -4.73 15.15
N VAL A 176 8.19 -4.81 15.02
CA VAL A 176 7.47 -6.10 15.13
C VAL A 176 7.90 -7.08 14.04
N ILE A 177 8.04 -6.60 12.81
CA ILE A 177 8.44 -7.42 11.65
C ILE A 177 9.91 -7.87 11.79
N GLU A 178 10.81 -6.97 12.19
CA GLU A 178 12.23 -7.29 12.44
C GLU A 178 12.39 -8.32 13.57
N ASN A 179 11.63 -8.18 14.65
CA ASN A 179 11.62 -9.16 15.75
C ASN A 179 11.07 -10.55 15.32
N ALA A 180 10.23 -10.58 14.28
CA ALA A 180 9.79 -11.81 13.64
C ALA A 180 10.80 -12.35 12.60
N HIS A 181 11.99 -11.76 12.51
CA HIS A 181 13.07 -12.13 11.58
C HIS A 181 12.67 -12.00 10.10
N LEU A 182 11.84 -11.00 9.77
CA LEU A 182 11.38 -10.70 8.42
C LEU A 182 11.89 -9.34 7.94
N GLU A 183 12.14 -9.24 6.64
CA GLU A 183 12.53 -8.01 5.94
C GLU A 183 11.30 -7.43 5.19
N ILE A 184 10.98 -6.17 5.42
CA ILE A 184 9.94 -5.47 4.67
C ILE A 184 10.48 -5.07 3.30
N VAL A 185 9.94 -5.67 2.24
CA VAL A 185 10.30 -5.36 0.84
C VAL A 185 9.22 -4.56 0.11
N GLY A 186 8.05 -4.40 0.70
CA GLY A 186 6.96 -3.59 0.17
C GLY A 186 5.98 -3.18 1.24
N LYS A 187 5.33 -2.04 1.03
CA LYS A 187 4.36 -1.43 1.94
C LYS A 187 3.13 -1.00 1.16
N ALA A 188 1.95 -1.21 1.73
CA ALA A 188 0.71 -0.69 1.14
C ALA A 188 -0.29 -0.26 2.22
N PHE A 189 -1.02 0.82 2.00
CA PHE A 189 -2.18 1.12 2.84
C PHE A 189 -3.28 0.09 2.64
N SER A 190 -3.93 -0.34 3.73
CA SER A 190 -4.96 -1.38 3.71
C SER A 190 -6.06 -1.08 2.70
N ALA A 191 -6.69 0.11 2.75
CA ALA A 191 -7.74 0.47 1.81
C ALA A 191 -7.27 0.57 0.34
N TYR A 192 -6.00 0.93 0.10
CA TYR A 192 -5.43 0.92 -1.25
C TYR A 192 -5.29 -0.51 -1.77
N ALA A 193 -4.75 -1.41 -0.96
CA ALA A 193 -4.65 -2.83 -1.30
C ALA A 193 -6.03 -3.47 -1.55
N SER A 194 -7.02 -3.16 -0.68
CA SER A 194 -8.40 -3.58 -0.86
C SER A 194 -9.00 -3.05 -2.17
N GLY A 195 -8.74 -1.80 -2.51
CA GLY A 195 -9.18 -1.18 -3.76
C GLY A 195 -8.59 -1.84 -4.99
N LEU A 196 -7.30 -2.18 -4.97
CA LEU A 196 -6.66 -2.91 -6.06
C LEU A 196 -7.20 -4.33 -6.23
N ALA A 197 -7.66 -4.96 -5.14
CA ALA A 197 -8.19 -6.32 -5.16
C ALA A 197 -9.67 -6.39 -5.56
N CYS A 198 -10.47 -5.38 -5.22
CA CYS A 198 -11.93 -5.41 -5.35
C CYS A 198 -12.47 -4.66 -6.56
N LEU A 199 -11.80 -3.56 -6.98
CA LEU A 199 -12.27 -2.72 -8.08
C LEU A 199 -11.73 -3.22 -9.42
N VAL A 200 -12.60 -3.26 -10.43
CA VAL A 200 -12.18 -3.44 -11.82
C VAL A 200 -11.61 -2.12 -12.40
N ASP A 201 -10.93 -2.21 -13.55
CA ASP A 201 -10.25 -1.04 -14.12
C ASP A 201 -11.23 0.07 -14.50
N ASP A 202 -12.41 -0.27 -15.03
CA ASP A 202 -13.45 0.70 -15.38
C ASP A 202 -13.97 1.48 -14.17
N GLU A 203 -14.12 0.82 -13.00
CA GLU A 203 -14.54 1.48 -11.77
C GLU A 203 -13.48 2.47 -11.27
N LYS A 204 -12.21 2.11 -11.35
CA LYS A 204 -11.09 3.00 -11.01
C LYS A 204 -11.00 4.18 -11.98
N GLU A 205 -11.33 3.97 -13.24
CA GLU A 205 -11.33 5.00 -14.27
C GLU A 205 -12.46 6.03 -14.07
N ILE A 206 -13.70 5.57 -13.91
CA ILE A 206 -14.87 6.44 -13.71
C ILE A 206 -14.80 7.17 -12.38
N GLY A 207 -14.23 6.52 -11.38
CA GLY A 207 -14.08 7.02 -10.02
C GLY A 207 -14.85 6.16 -9.01
N ALA A 208 -14.10 5.61 -8.05
CA ALA A 208 -14.64 4.78 -6.99
C ALA A 208 -13.98 5.10 -5.65
N THR A 209 -14.72 4.88 -4.57
CA THR A 209 -14.17 4.98 -3.21
C THR A 209 -14.39 3.68 -2.49
N VAL A 210 -13.30 3.10 -2.02
CA VAL A 210 -13.32 1.92 -1.15
C VAL A 210 -13.30 2.37 0.29
N VAL A 211 -14.23 1.85 1.07
CA VAL A 211 -14.29 2.00 2.53
C VAL A 211 -14.01 0.63 3.15
N ASP A 212 -12.84 0.49 3.73
CA ASP A 212 -12.37 -0.73 4.39
C ASP A 212 -12.66 -0.62 5.88
N ILE A 213 -13.69 -1.34 6.37
CA ILE A 213 -14.12 -1.33 7.76
C ILE A 213 -13.52 -2.54 8.47
N GLY A 214 -12.36 -2.33 9.10
CA GLY A 214 -11.69 -3.33 9.92
C GLY A 214 -12.26 -3.42 11.35
N GLY A 215 -11.66 -4.26 12.18
CA GLY A 215 -12.08 -4.44 13.59
C GLY A 215 -11.94 -3.18 14.46
N GLY A 216 -10.88 -2.40 14.27
CA GLY A 216 -10.60 -1.20 15.06
C GLY A 216 -10.34 0.06 14.26
N MET A 217 -10.30 -0.04 12.92
CA MET A 217 -10.02 1.07 12.01
C MET A 217 -10.99 1.02 10.84
N THR A 218 -11.34 2.17 10.32
CA THR A 218 -11.93 2.34 8.99
C THR A 218 -10.97 3.15 8.14
N SER A 219 -10.60 2.60 6.99
CA SER A 219 -9.68 3.23 6.05
C SER A 219 -10.38 3.49 4.71
N ILE A 220 -9.98 4.55 4.03
CA ILE A 220 -10.60 4.99 2.78
C ILE A 220 -9.50 5.16 1.73
N ALA A 221 -9.77 4.66 0.52
CA ALA A 221 -9.00 4.94 -0.68
C ALA A 221 -9.95 5.33 -1.81
N SER A 222 -9.74 6.50 -2.40
CA SER A 222 -10.50 6.94 -3.57
C SER A 222 -9.64 6.88 -4.82
N PHE A 223 -10.25 6.44 -5.92
CA PHE A 223 -9.63 6.29 -7.23
C PHE A 223 -10.38 7.16 -8.24
N ARG A 224 -9.68 7.68 -9.24
CA ARG A 224 -10.22 8.38 -10.39
C ARG A 224 -9.20 8.34 -11.52
N ASP A 225 -9.66 8.25 -12.76
CA ASP A 225 -8.82 8.19 -13.97
C ASP A 225 -7.78 7.04 -13.91
N GLY A 226 -8.11 5.94 -13.19
CA GLY A 226 -7.26 4.77 -12.97
C GLY A 226 -6.25 4.92 -11.82
N PHE A 227 -6.16 6.09 -11.17
CA PHE A 227 -5.17 6.40 -10.15
C PHE A 227 -5.80 6.63 -8.77
N PRO A 228 -5.07 6.34 -7.68
CA PRO A 228 -5.49 6.74 -6.36
C PRO A 228 -5.35 8.27 -6.22
N VAL A 229 -6.40 8.92 -5.69
CA VAL A 229 -6.46 10.37 -5.51
C VAL A 229 -6.57 10.80 -4.05
N TYR A 230 -6.92 9.88 -3.15
CA TYR A 230 -7.08 10.20 -1.74
C TYR A 230 -6.92 8.97 -0.84
N PHE A 231 -6.25 9.16 0.31
CA PHE A 231 -6.18 8.19 1.39
C PHE A 231 -6.54 8.85 2.72
N SER A 232 -7.28 8.14 3.56
CA SER A 232 -7.58 8.55 4.92
C SER A 232 -7.87 7.35 5.82
N SER A 233 -7.85 7.57 7.13
CA SER A 233 -8.26 6.57 8.11
C SER A 233 -8.79 7.22 9.37
N ILE A 234 -9.70 6.51 10.04
CA ILE A 234 -10.24 6.90 11.34
C ILE A 234 -10.17 5.71 12.30
N PRO A 235 -9.89 5.94 13.62
CA PRO A 235 -9.77 4.86 14.60
C PRO A 235 -11.14 4.39 15.11
N VAL A 236 -12.04 4.10 14.20
CA VAL A 236 -13.38 3.53 14.42
C VAL A 236 -13.51 2.30 13.56
N GLY A 237 -13.89 1.18 14.11
CA GLY A 237 -14.08 -0.08 13.39
C GLY A 237 -15.29 -0.86 13.87
N GLY A 238 -15.57 -1.99 13.23
CA GLY A 238 -16.75 -2.80 13.48
C GLY A 238 -16.91 -3.25 14.93
N ASN A 239 -15.82 -3.47 15.66
CA ASN A 239 -15.89 -3.87 17.07
C ASN A 239 -16.48 -2.79 17.97
N LEU A 240 -16.23 -1.51 17.69
CA LEU A 240 -16.81 -0.38 18.42
C LEU A 240 -18.26 -0.12 18.02
N SER A 241 -18.58 -0.26 16.74
CA SER A 241 -19.94 -0.06 16.23
C SER A 241 -20.94 -1.07 16.80
N LEU A 242 -20.54 -2.32 16.99
CA LEU A 242 -21.39 -3.38 17.53
C LEU A 242 -21.70 -3.20 19.03
N ILE A 243 -20.78 -2.61 19.80
CA ILE A 243 -21.00 -2.31 21.24
C ILE A 243 -22.05 -1.22 21.41
N HIS A 244 -22.07 -0.20 20.56
CA HIS A 244 -23.07 0.88 20.63
C HIS A 244 -24.47 0.47 20.17
N ILE A 245 -24.59 -0.57 19.34
CA ILE A 245 -25.88 -1.11 18.88
C ILE A 245 -26.51 -2.03 19.92
N SER A 246 -25.72 -2.63 20.81
CA SER A 246 -26.18 -3.61 21.80
C SER A 246 -26.63 -3.02 23.15
N GLU A 247 -26.48 -1.72 23.41
CA GLU A 247 -27.05 -1.08 24.58
C GLU A 247 -28.48 -0.60 24.33
N PRO A 248 -29.51 -1.30 24.85
CA PRO A 248 -30.85 -0.76 24.79
C PRO A 248 -30.90 0.48 25.68
N THR A 249 -31.20 1.63 25.11
CA THR A 249 -31.58 2.83 25.86
C THR A 249 -32.74 2.49 26.81
N ARG A 250 -32.44 2.22 28.06
CA ARG A 250 -33.46 2.20 29.11
C ARG A 250 -33.94 3.65 29.31
N ARG A 251 -35.13 3.92 28.84
CA ARG A 251 -35.93 5.06 29.31
C ARG A 251 -36.62 4.69 30.62
#